data_3445695cc0b8775681b5160e3c053ed6
#
_entry.id   3445695cc0b8775681b5160e3c053ed6
#
_cell.length_a   1.000
_cell.length_b   1.000
_cell.length_c   1.000
_cell.angle_alpha   90.00
_cell.angle_beta   90.00
_cell.angle_gamma   90.00
#
_symmetry.space_group_name_H-M   'P 1'
#
loop_
_entity.id
_entity.type
_entity.pdbx_description
1 polymer ?
#
loop_
_entity_poly.entity_id
_entity_poly.type
_entity_poly.pdbx_seq_one_letter_code
_entity_poly.pdbx_strand_id
1 'polypeptide(L)'
;MKHKQVFSMNLTGPIDYGFRNDYMFRAALQLSQKALIGLISSLLHLPPSAIKSVTITNPITLGATIEDKDFVLDTNVLLNNNTLINLEMQVNNLYNWPERSLSYLCRNFDQLNKGQNYSELKPVIHIGFLDYTLFSEHPEFYATYRLLNLKDHFEYSDKLTLSVVDLKHIELATEADKAYGIDKWAALFRSISWEEILMTAKNDEYLMEATKTLYNLNADDMVRQRCQARMDAELQEQYLLKKIDTLTTDNDKLTADNDKLTADNDKLTADNAAKDAEIEALKRKLAKLQ
;
A
#
# COMPACT_ATOMS: atom_id res chain seq x y z
N MET A 1 39.22 -6.76 -2.85
CA MET A 1 38.61 -5.75 -3.74
C MET A 1 37.63 -6.48 -4.66
N LYS A 2 36.30 -6.43 -4.38
CA LYS A 2 35.30 -6.93 -5.35
C LYS A 2 35.34 -5.99 -6.54
N HIS A 3 35.56 -6.51 -7.75
CA HIS A 3 35.41 -5.74 -8.97
C HIS A 3 34.03 -5.08 -8.97
N LYS A 4 33.97 -3.74 -8.95
CA LYS A 4 32.72 -3.02 -9.21
C LYS A 4 32.29 -3.46 -10.61
N GLN A 5 31.28 -4.31 -10.67
CA GLN A 5 30.66 -4.66 -11.93
C GLN A 5 30.10 -3.37 -12.52
N VAL A 6 30.47 -3.04 -13.76
CA VAL A 6 30.00 -1.83 -14.43
C VAL A 6 28.60 -2.10 -14.98
N PHE A 7 27.67 -1.17 -14.77
CA PHE A 7 26.34 -1.25 -15.36
C PHE A 7 26.43 -1.49 -16.88
N SER A 8 25.70 -2.45 -17.38
CA SER A 8 25.68 -2.83 -18.80
C SER A 8 24.24 -2.99 -19.28
N MET A 9 23.99 -2.63 -20.54
CA MET A 9 22.69 -2.86 -21.21
C MET A 9 22.42 -4.35 -21.50
N ASN A 10 23.38 -5.22 -21.25
CA ASN A 10 23.29 -6.67 -21.47
C ASN A 10 23.18 -7.44 -20.15
N LEU A 11 22.72 -6.79 -19.06
CA LEU A 11 22.44 -7.48 -17.80
C LEU A 11 21.30 -8.47 -17.97
N THR A 12 21.47 -9.64 -17.39
CA THR A 12 20.50 -10.74 -17.43
C THR A 12 20.34 -11.35 -16.05
N GLY A 13 19.23 -12.08 -15.85
CA GLY A 13 18.92 -12.79 -14.62
C GLY A 13 18.06 -12.01 -13.63
N PRO A 14 17.75 -12.61 -12.48
CA PRO A 14 16.85 -12.02 -11.49
C PRO A 14 17.46 -10.77 -10.84
N ILE A 15 16.58 -9.85 -10.44
CA ILE A 15 16.92 -8.71 -9.58
C ILE A 15 16.78 -9.18 -8.13
N ASP A 16 17.84 -9.07 -7.33
CA ASP A 16 17.82 -9.50 -5.92
C ASP A 16 16.78 -8.69 -5.12
N TYR A 17 16.82 -7.36 -5.25
CA TYR A 17 15.89 -6.44 -4.61
C TYR A 17 15.38 -5.41 -5.62
N GLY A 18 14.12 -5.59 -6.05
CA GLY A 18 13.45 -4.68 -6.99
C GLY A 18 12.76 -3.51 -6.26
N PHE A 19 12.09 -2.65 -7.04
CA PHE A 19 11.37 -1.49 -6.52
C PHE A 19 10.16 -1.82 -5.64
N ARG A 20 9.63 -3.04 -5.70
CA ARG A 20 8.57 -3.47 -4.77
C ARG A 20 9.04 -3.60 -3.33
N ASN A 21 10.35 -3.72 -3.10
CA ASN A 21 10.91 -3.51 -1.77
C ASN A 21 10.86 -2.01 -1.45
N ASP A 22 10.09 -1.62 -0.46
CA ASP A 22 9.82 -0.23 -0.11
C ASP A 22 11.08 0.54 0.31
N TYR A 23 12.04 -0.14 0.98
CA TYR A 23 13.35 0.46 1.26
C TYR A 23 14.13 0.76 -0.02
N MET A 24 14.14 -0.18 -0.97
CA MET A 24 14.80 0.00 -2.27
C MET A 24 14.13 1.13 -3.08
N PHE A 25 12.80 1.16 -3.11
CA PHE A 25 12.02 2.23 -3.76
C PHE A 25 12.43 3.61 -3.23
N ARG A 26 12.41 3.76 -1.91
CA ARG A 26 12.79 5.02 -1.26
C ARG A 26 14.24 5.38 -1.49
N ALA A 27 15.17 4.44 -1.30
CA ALA A 27 16.60 4.65 -1.51
C ALA A 27 16.92 5.10 -2.94
N ALA A 28 16.28 4.47 -3.94
CA ALA A 28 16.50 4.81 -5.33
C ALA A 28 15.99 6.22 -5.68
N LEU A 29 14.80 6.59 -5.21
CA LEU A 29 14.25 7.94 -5.43
C LEU A 29 15.05 9.01 -4.69
N GLN A 30 15.59 8.69 -3.51
CA GLN A 30 16.45 9.61 -2.75
C GLN A 30 17.80 9.85 -3.44
N LEU A 31 18.39 8.82 -4.02
CA LEU A 31 19.71 8.94 -4.67
C LEU A 31 19.66 9.50 -6.08
N SER A 32 18.54 9.35 -6.78
CA SER A 32 18.40 9.83 -8.15
C SER A 32 17.35 10.91 -8.28
N GLN A 33 17.77 12.15 -8.18
CA GLN A 33 16.90 13.31 -8.44
C GLN A 33 16.27 13.25 -9.83
N LYS A 34 17.01 12.73 -10.84
CA LYS A 34 16.50 12.57 -12.20
C LYS A 34 15.37 11.55 -12.26
N ALA A 35 15.51 10.39 -11.62
CA ALA A 35 14.45 9.40 -11.54
C ALA A 35 13.22 9.97 -10.82
N LEU A 36 13.42 10.68 -9.71
CA LEU A 36 12.34 11.33 -8.95
C LEU A 36 11.60 12.37 -9.79
N ILE A 37 12.30 13.22 -10.56
CA ILE A 37 11.70 14.18 -11.50
C ILE A 37 10.85 13.44 -12.53
N GLY A 38 11.39 12.39 -13.16
CA GLY A 38 10.67 11.61 -14.17
C GLY A 38 9.39 10.99 -13.61
N LEU A 39 9.46 10.38 -12.41
CA LEU A 39 8.30 9.79 -11.75
C LEU A 39 7.23 10.85 -11.45
N ILE A 40 7.59 11.96 -10.81
CA ILE A 40 6.65 13.03 -10.48
C ILE A 40 6.05 13.66 -11.74
N SER A 41 6.86 13.86 -12.78
CA SER A 41 6.41 14.34 -14.09
C SER A 41 5.29 13.46 -14.66
N SER A 42 5.50 12.15 -14.66
CA SER A 42 4.51 11.17 -15.10
C SER A 42 3.22 11.23 -14.25
N LEU A 43 3.36 11.12 -12.92
CA LEU A 43 2.22 11.07 -11.99
C LEU A 43 1.35 12.33 -12.00
N LEU A 44 1.95 13.49 -12.19
CA LEU A 44 1.21 14.77 -12.20
C LEU A 44 0.83 15.22 -13.61
N HIS A 45 1.08 14.44 -14.64
CA HIS A 45 0.86 14.78 -16.04
C HIS A 45 1.52 16.13 -16.42
N LEU A 46 2.74 16.35 -15.95
CA LEU A 46 3.51 17.55 -16.19
C LEU A 46 4.71 17.27 -17.10
N PRO A 47 5.09 18.18 -17.99
CA PRO A 47 6.37 18.04 -18.67
C PRO A 47 7.51 18.20 -17.65
N PRO A 48 8.64 17.47 -17.78
CA PRO A 48 9.76 17.59 -16.83
C PRO A 48 10.29 19.01 -16.66
N SER A 49 10.18 19.86 -17.70
CA SER A 49 10.56 21.27 -17.68
C SER A 49 9.72 22.14 -16.73
N ALA A 50 8.52 21.69 -16.36
CA ALA A 50 7.68 22.38 -15.36
C ALA A 50 8.15 22.13 -13.93
N ILE A 51 9.00 21.12 -13.72
CA ILE A 51 9.57 20.78 -12.42
C ILE A 51 10.87 21.56 -12.21
N LYS A 52 10.78 22.65 -11.46
CA LYS A 52 11.92 23.53 -11.16
C LYS A 52 12.78 22.99 -10.02
N SER A 53 12.16 22.36 -9.04
CA SER A 53 12.85 21.77 -7.88
C SER A 53 12.06 20.60 -7.30
N VAL A 54 12.77 19.57 -6.86
CA VAL A 54 12.27 18.49 -6.03
C VAL A 54 13.22 18.29 -4.86
N THR A 55 12.68 18.22 -3.64
CA THR A 55 13.48 18.01 -2.44
C THR A 55 12.79 16.99 -1.56
N ILE A 56 13.49 15.92 -1.19
CA ILE A 56 12.99 14.96 -0.20
C ILE A 56 13.14 15.61 1.18
N THR A 57 12.03 15.73 1.92
CA THR A 57 11.99 16.42 3.21
C THR A 57 12.22 15.50 4.40
N ASN A 58 12.11 14.17 4.19
CA ASN A 58 12.36 13.16 5.22
C ASN A 58 13.39 12.11 4.76
N PRO A 59 14.63 12.49 4.40
CA PRO A 59 15.61 11.54 3.85
C PRO A 59 15.98 10.46 4.87
N ILE A 60 16.20 9.23 4.38
CA ILE A 60 16.77 8.15 5.19
C ILE A 60 18.30 8.22 5.18
N THR A 61 18.93 7.82 6.29
CA THR A 61 20.36 7.59 6.33
C THR A 61 20.65 6.21 5.75
N LEU A 62 21.19 6.16 4.53
CA LEU A 62 21.57 4.91 3.89
C LEU A 62 22.65 4.20 4.72
N GLY A 63 22.41 2.93 5.09
CA GLY A 63 23.35 2.15 5.86
C GLY A 63 23.36 2.37 7.37
N ALA A 64 22.45 3.19 7.95
CA ALA A 64 22.28 3.29 9.40
C ALA A 64 21.89 1.92 10.03
N THR A 65 22.16 1.72 11.33
CA THR A 65 22.02 0.43 12.01
C THR A 65 20.58 -0.13 12.03
N ILE A 66 20.46 -1.47 12.10
CA ILE A 66 19.17 -2.21 12.05
C ILE A 66 18.28 -1.96 13.29
N GLU A 67 18.80 -1.30 14.32
CA GLU A 67 18.13 -1.10 15.61
C GLU A 67 17.04 0.01 15.60
N ASP A 68 16.99 0.84 14.56
CA ASP A 68 15.95 1.86 14.40
C ASP A 68 14.63 1.20 13.97
N LYS A 69 13.74 0.98 14.95
CA LYS A 69 12.41 0.36 14.77
C LYS A 69 11.42 1.21 13.97
N ASP A 70 11.76 2.43 13.62
CA ASP A 70 10.89 3.33 12.88
C ASP A 70 11.20 3.29 11.37
N PHE A 71 10.72 2.23 10.71
CA PHE A 71 10.63 2.19 9.25
C PHE A 71 9.49 3.13 8.78
N VAL A 72 9.71 4.44 8.85
CA VAL A 72 8.90 5.39 8.09
C VAL A 72 9.34 5.30 6.64
N LEU A 73 8.62 4.51 5.83
CA LEU A 73 9.02 4.13 4.47
C LEU A 73 8.37 4.99 3.38
N ASP A 74 7.53 5.93 3.77
CA ASP A 74 7.00 6.95 2.86
C ASP A 74 8.07 7.98 2.48
N THR A 75 7.98 8.49 1.26
CA THR A 75 8.89 9.50 0.73
C THR A 75 8.15 10.83 0.60
N ASN A 76 8.48 11.80 1.43
CA ASN A 76 7.92 13.14 1.36
C ASN A 76 8.76 14.04 0.47
N VAL A 77 8.15 14.59 -0.56
CA VAL A 77 8.79 15.45 -1.57
C VAL A 77 8.15 16.81 -1.57
N LEU A 78 8.97 17.85 -1.49
CA LEU A 78 8.54 19.23 -1.73
C LEU A 78 8.82 19.56 -3.21
N LEU A 79 7.74 19.76 -3.97
CA LEU A 79 7.77 20.12 -5.38
C LEU A 79 7.66 21.64 -5.54
N ASN A 80 8.60 22.22 -6.28
CA ASN A 80 8.63 23.66 -6.62
C ASN A 80 8.43 24.58 -5.40
N ASN A 81 8.88 24.16 -4.22
CA ASN A 81 8.70 24.84 -2.94
C ASN A 81 7.24 25.12 -2.53
N ASN A 82 6.26 24.51 -3.21
CA ASN A 82 4.84 24.83 -3.02
C ASN A 82 3.95 23.61 -2.73
N THR A 83 4.21 22.44 -3.28
CA THR A 83 3.34 21.26 -3.14
C THR A 83 4.07 20.16 -2.40
N LEU A 84 3.44 19.57 -1.40
CA LEU A 84 3.94 18.38 -0.73
C LEU A 84 3.38 17.13 -1.41
N ILE A 85 4.27 16.21 -1.76
CA ILE A 85 3.91 14.92 -2.35
C ILE A 85 4.43 13.84 -1.41
N ASN A 86 3.55 12.94 -0.99
CA ASN A 86 3.90 11.74 -0.26
C ASN A 86 3.80 10.54 -1.21
N LEU A 87 4.88 9.79 -1.37
CA LEU A 87 4.95 8.59 -2.19
C LEU A 87 5.12 7.38 -1.29
N GLU A 88 4.26 6.38 -1.44
CA GLU A 88 4.29 5.15 -0.63
C GLU A 88 4.17 3.92 -1.54
N MET A 89 5.04 2.92 -1.31
CA MET A 89 4.96 1.60 -1.93
C MET A 89 4.36 0.62 -0.93
N GLN A 90 3.23 -0.02 -1.28
CA GLN A 90 2.54 -0.98 -0.42
C GLN A 90 2.32 -2.30 -1.17
N VAL A 91 3.03 -3.34 -0.75
CA VAL A 91 2.96 -4.66 -1.40
C VAL A 91 1.90 -5.56 -0.76
N ASN A 92 1.80 -5.53 0.57
CA ASN A 92 0.84 -6.33 1.31
C ASN A 92 -0.47 -5.60 1.51
N ASN A 93 -1.60 -6.25 1.17
CA ASN A 93 -2.92 -5.70 1.50
C ASN A 93 -3.24 -5.95 2.97
N LEU A 94 -3.18 -4.90 3.78
CA LEU A 94 -3.54 -4.91 5.19
C LEU A 94 -5.01 -4.56 5.44
N TYR A 95 -5.79 -4.38 4.37
CA TYR A 95 -7.22 -4.01 4.41
C TYR A 95 -7.52 -2.68 5.13
N ASN A 96 -6.54 -1.80 5.22
CA ASN A 96 -6.63 -0.51 5.91
C ASN A 96 -6.10 0.66 5.07
N TRP A 97 -5.89 0.47 3.79
CA TRP A 97 -5.32 1.50 2.92
C TRP A 97 -6.14 2.81 2.90
N PRO A 98 -7.48 2.81 2.82
CA PRO A 98 -8.24 4.05 2.83
C PRO A 98 -7.99 4.90 4.09
N GLU A 99 -8.05 4.28 5.28
CA GLU A 99 -7.81 4.98 6.55
C GLU A 99 -6.36 5.42 6.69
N ARG A 100 -5.43 4.56 6.28
CA ARG A 100 -3.99 4.83 6.32
C ARG A 100 -3.63 6.02 5.42
N SER A 101 -4.04 5.98 4.16
CA SER A 101 -3.74 7.04 3.18
C SER A 101 -4.37 8.38 3.57
N LEU A 102 -5.60 8.38 4.07
CA LEU A 102 -6.25 9.57 4.63
C LEU A 102 -5.51 10.12 5.84
N SER A 103 -5.05 9.24 6.76
CA SER A 103 -4.27 9.66 7.93
C SER A 103 -2.97 10.35 7.53
N TYR A 104 -2.22 9.79 6.56
CA TYR A 104 -1.00 10.42 6.05
C TYR A 104 -1.28 11.72 5.30
N LEU A 105 -2.32 11.76 4.47
CA LEU A 105 -2.74 12.96 3.76
C LEU A 105 -3.06 14.11 4.74
N CYS A 106 -3.88 13.84 5.77
CA CYS A 106 -4.24 14.82 6.80
C CYS A 106 -3.05 15.27 7.63
N ARG A 107 -2.16 14.34 8.02
CA ARG A 107 -0.94 14.67 8.78
C ARG A 107 -0.01 15.59 7.99
N ASN A 108 0.15 15.32 6.70
CA ASN A 108 0.97 16.16 5.82
C ASN A 108 0.29 17.50 5.51
N PHE A 109 -1.02 17.59 5.61
CA PHE A 109 -1.78 18.84 5.41
C PHE A 109 -1.75 19.76 6.63
N ASP A 110 -1.64 19.21 7.84
CA ASP A 110 -1.54 19.99 9.07
C ASP A 110 -0.12 20.56 9.25
N GLN A 111 0.20 21.59 8.43
CA GLN A 111 1.54 22.17 8.32
C GLN A 111 1.70 23.47 9.06
N LEU A 112 0.60 24.06 9.57
CA LEU A 112 0.63 25.41 10.13
C LEU A 112 1.14 25.40 11.58
N ASN A 113 2.03 26.33 11.86
CA ASN A 113 2.41 26.67 13.22
C ASN A 113 1.43 27.69 13.82
N LYS A 114 1.44 27.80 15.14
CA LYS A 114 0.61 28.77 15.86
C LYS A 114 0.82 30.18 15.33
N GLY A 115 -0.26 30.82 14.88
CA GLY A 115 -0.26 32.17 14.36
C GLY A 115 -0.05 32.34 12.86
N GLN A 116 0.14 31.25 12.10
CA GLN A 116 0.16 31.27 10.64
C GLN A 116 -1.25 31.36 10.06
N ASN A 117 -1.36 31.91 8.85
CA ASN A 117 -2.64 32.04 8.14
C ASN A 117 -2.97 30.76 7.39
N TYR A 118 -4.24 30.36 7.39
CA TYR A 118 -4.72 29.20 6.62
C TYR A 118 -4.46 29.30 5.10
N SER A 119 -4.33 30.50 4.56
CA SER A 119 -3.95 30.73 3.17
C SER A 119 -2.53 30.24 2.82
N GLU A 120 -1.67 30.04 3.82
CA GLU A 120 -0.30 29.55 3.66
C GLU A 120 -0.22 28.03 3.52
N LEU A 121 -1.33 27.31 3.75
CA LEU A 121 -1.38 25.86 3.55
C LEU A 121 -1.02 25.49 2.11
N LYS A 122 -0.02 24.63 1.96
CA LYS A 122 0.40 24.10 0.67
C LYS A 122 -0.51 22.92 0.26
N PRO A 123 -0.74 22.73 -1.05
CA PRO A 123 -1.37 21.51 -1.54
C PRO A 123 -0.58 20.27 -1.11
N VAL A 124 -1.30 19.21 -0.79
CA VAL A 124 -0.74 17.89 -0.45
C VAL A 124 -1.33 16.85 -1.38
N ILE A 125 -0.45 16.04 -1.95
CA ILE A 125 -0.79 14.91 -2.81
C ILE A 125 -0.22 13.66 -2.15
N HIS A 126 -1.07 12.70 -1.80
CA HIS A 126 -0.63 11.37 -1.37
C HIS A 126 -0.81 10.38 -2.51
N ILE A 127 0.25 9.66 -2.88
CA ILE A 127 0.25 8.71 -3.99
C ILE A 127 0.73 7.35 -3.49
N GLY A 128 -0.17 6.36 -3.53
CA GLY A 128 0.15 4.99 -3.20
C GLY A 128 0.38 4.14 -4.45
N PHE A 129 1.45 3.35 -4.44
CA PHE A 129 1.69 2.28 -5.40
C PHE A 129 1.33 0.96 -4.74
N LEU A 130 0.23 0.34 -5.16
CA LEU A 130 -0.30 -0.86 -4.53
C LEU A 130 -0.05 -2.10 -5.40
N ASP A 131 0.62 -3.12 -4.86
CA ASP A 131 0.74 -4.42 -5.54
C ASP A 131 -0.48 -5.32 -5.27
N TYR A 132 -1.64 -4.69 -5.12
CA TYR A 132 -2.95 -5.32 -4.97
C TYR A 132 -4.05 -4.36 -5.43
N THR A 133 -5.21 -4.91 -5.82
CA THR A 133 -6.37 -4.11 -6.22
C THR A 133 -7.10 -3.60 -4.99
N LEU A 134 -7.24 -2.28 -4.87
CA LEU A 134 -7.87 -1.65 -3.71
C LEU A 134 -9.38 -1.92 -3.67
N PHE A 135 -10.06 -1.71 -4.79
CA PHE A 135 -11.50 -1.94 -4.93
C PHE A 135 -11.76 -2.92 -6.07
N SER A 136 -11.98 -4.18 -5.74
CA SER A 136 -12.18 -5.26 -6.73
C SER A 136 -13.40 -5.04 -7.62
N GLU A 137 -14.42 -4.34 -7.12
CA GLU A 137 -15.64 -4.01 -7.88
C GLU A 137 -15.46 -2.78 -8.80
N HIS A 138 -14.38 -2.03 -8.62
CA HIS A 138 -14.07 -0.83 -9.39
C HIS A 138 -12.56 -0.72 -9.66
N PRO A 139 -11.99 -1.67 -10.44
CA PRO A 139 -10.56 -1.68 -10.73
C PRO A 139 -10.19 -0.53 -11.66
N GLU A 140 -9.19 0.27 -11.26
CA GLU A 140 -8.60 1.34 -12.06
C GLU A 140 -7.08 1.26 -11.96
N PHE A 141 -6.38 1.54 -13.04
CA PHE A 141 -4.92 1.58 -13.03
C PHE A 141 -4.39 2.79 -12.24
N TYR A 142 -4.92 3.98 -12.53
CA TYR A 142 -4.52 5.21 -11.85
C TYR A 142 -5.77 6.01 -11.46
N ALA A 143 -6.17 5.84 -10.21
CA ALA A 143 -7.31 6.52 -9.63
C ALA A 143 -6.88 7.79 -8.88
N THR A 144 -7.65 8.87 -9.02
CA THR A 144 -7.41 10.12 -8.30
C THR A 144 -8.69 10.59 -7.60
N TYR A 145 -8.58 10.86 -6.31
CA TYR A 145 -9.67 11.24 -5.43
C TYR A 145 -9.47 12.67 -4.92
N ARG A 146 -10.57 13.43 -4.89
CA ARG A 146 -10.63 14.80 -4.38
C ARG A 146 -11.92 15.05 -3.59
N LEU A 147 -11.96 16.15 -2.85
CA LEU A 147 -13.17 16.58 -2.14
C LEU A 147 -14.13 17.29 -3.11
N LEU A 148 -15.27 16.68 -3.37
CA LEU A 148 -16.28 17.19 -4.29
C LEU A 148 -17.63 17.33 -3.61
N ASN A 149 -18.44 18.31 -4.08
CA ASN A 149 -19.84 18.41 -3.73
C ASN A 149 -20.61 17.22 -4.31
N LEU A 150 -21.36 16.51 -3.48
CA LEU A 150 -22.10 15.31 -3.89
C LEU A 150 -23.22 15.55 -4.91
N LYS A 151 -23.69 16.80 -5.07
CA LYS A 151 -24.79 17.11 -5.98
C LYS A 151 -24.37 17.41 -7.41
N ASP A 152 -23.29 18.17 -7.57
CA ASP A 152 -22.86 18.72 -8.86
C ASP A 152 -21.39 18.43 -9.17
N HIS A 153 -20.71 17.71 -8.26
CA HIS A 153 -19.30 17.37 -8.32
C HIS A 153 -18.36 18.61 -8.38
N PHE A 154 -18.85 19.78 -7.92
CA PHE A 154 -17.99 20.95 -7.80
C PHE A 154 -16.87 20.70 -6.80
N GLU A 155 -15.64 20.99 -7.18
CA GLU A 155 -14.46 20.78 -6.34
C GLU A 155 -14.45 21.76 -5.17
N TYR A 156 -14.43 21.25 -3.93
CA TYR A 156 -14.39 22.07 -2.72
C TYR A 156 -13.04 22.76 -2.53
N SER A 157 -11.95 22.05 -2.80
CA SER A 157 -10.58 22.55 -2.66
C SER A 157 -9.60 21.67 -3.45
N ASP A 158 -8.66 22.31 -4.11
CA ASP A 158 -7.52 21.68 -4.81
C ASP A 158 -6.35 21.31 -3.88
N LYS A 159 -6.49 21.59 -2.58
CA LYS A 159 -5.41 21.43 -1.60
C LYS A 159 -5.15 19.98 -1.19
N LEU A 160 -6.13 19.08 -1.37
CA LEU A 160 -6.03 17.67 -0.99
C LEU A 160 -6.27 16.77 -2.18
N THR A 161 -5.28 15.98 -2.53
CA THR A 161 -5.39 14.96 -3.58
C THR A 161 -4.84 13.63 -3.06
N LEU A 162 -5.60 12.55 -3.27
CA LEU A 162 -5.17 11.19 -3.01
C LEU A 162 -5.19 10.43 -4.32
N SER A 163 -4.07 9.79 -4.68
CA SER A 163 -3.98 8.97 -5.89
C SER A 163 -3.49 7.57 -5.57
N VAL A 164 -3.94 6.61 -6.36
CA VAL A 164 -3.57 5.20 -6.24
C VAL A 164 -3.18 4.69 -7.61
N VAL A 165 -2.00 4.08 -7.70
CA VAL A 165 -1.54 3.31 -8.87
C VAL A 165 -1.67 1.83 -8.53
N ASP A 166 -2.58 1.11 -9.18
CA ASP A 166 -2.71 -0.34 -9.06
C ASP A 166 -1.69 -1.02 -9.97
N LEU A 167 -0.65 -1.56 -9.36
CA LEU A 167 0.44 -2.22 -10.09
C LEU A 167 -0.01 -3.54 -10.73
N LYS A 168 -1.15 -4.13 -10.32
CA LYS A 168 -1.66 -5.38 -10.90
C LYS A 168 -2.41 -5.18 -12.21
N HIS A 169 -2.99 -3.99 -12.40
CA HIS A 169 -3.87 -3.69 -13.52
C HIS A 169 -3.29 -2.64 -14.48
N ILE A 170 -2.00 -2.79 -14.86
CA ILE A 170 -1.33 -1.90 -15.82
C ILE A 170 -2.04 -1.89 -17.18
N GLU A 171 -2.69 -2.99 -17.55
CA GLU A 171 -3.47 -3.12 -18.79
C GLU A 171 -4.67 -2.17 -18.84
N LEU A 172 -5.15 -1.67 -17.70
CA LEU A 172 -6.23 -0.67 -17.62
C LEU A 172 -5.72 0.78 -17.79
N ALA A 173 -4.42 0.97 -18.03
CA ALA A 173 -3.85 2.31 -18.25
C ALA A 173 -4.54 3.00 -19.42
N THR A 174 -5.04 4.21 -19.16
CA THR A 174 -5.67 5.06 -20.16
C THR A 174 -4.65 5.60 -21.18
N GLU A 175 -5.10 6.17 -22.28
CA GLU A 175 -4.20 6.81 -23.26
C GLU A 175 -3.47 8.01 -22.63
N ALA A 176 -4.08 8.69 -21.67
CA ALA A 176 -3.43 9.76 -20.91
C ALA A 176 -2.29 9.21 -20.02
N ASP A 177 -2.54 8.10 -19.29
CA ASP A 177 -1.53 7.46 -18.45
C ASP A 177 -0.32 7.01 -19.28
N LYS A 178 -0.57 6.41 -20.45
CA LYS A 178 0.47 5.99 -21.39
C LYS A 178 1.23 7.16 -21.99
N ALA A 179 0.53 8.26 -22.31
CA ALA A 179 1.17 9.46 -22.87
C ALA A 179 2.17 10.08 -21.90
N TYR A 180 1.91 9.98 -20.60
CA TYR A 180 2.83 10.44 -19.54
C TYR A 180 3.72 9.32 -18.98
N GLY A 181 3.55 8.08 -19.44
CA GLY A 181 4.41 6.95 -19.11
C GLY A 181 4.25 6.39 -17.70
N ILE A 182 3.10 6.60 -17.03
CA ILE A 182 2.82 6.03 -15.71
C ILE A 182 2.84 4.51 -15.78
N ASP A 183 2.28 3.94 -16.85
CA ASP A 183 2.28 2.50 -17.15
C ASP A 183 3.70 1.92 -17.23
N LYS A 184 4.66 2.68 -17.80
CA LYS A 184 6.06 2.28 -17.85
C LYS A 184 6.73 2.31 -16.48
N TRP A 185 6.42 3.31 -15.65
CA TRP A 185 6.89 3.34 -14.27
C TRP A 185 6.33 2.16 -13.47
N ALA A 186 5.04 1.85 -13.62
CA ALA A 186 4.42 0.69 -12.97
C ALA A 186 5.07 -0.62 -13.43
N ALA A 187 5.31 -0.79 -14.74
CA ALA A 187 6.03 -1.94 -15.30
C ALA A 187 7.47 -2.04 -14.76
N LEU A 188 8.19 -0.91 -14.67
CA LEU A 188 9.52 -0.86 -14.07
C LEU A 188 9.51 -1.34 -12.61
N PHE A 189 8.53 -0.89 -11.82
CA PHE A 189 8.42 -1.26 -10.41
C PHE A 189 8.11 -2.75 -10.22
N ARG A 190 7.38 -3.36 -11.17
CA ARG A 190 7.05 -4.79 -11.15
C ARG A 190 8.13 -5.69 -11.72
N SER A 191 9.10 -5.16 -12.44
CA SER A 191 10.15 -5.97 -13.07
C SER A 191 10.90 -6.80 -12.03
N ILE A 192 11.09 -8.08 -12.34
CA ILE A 192 11.79 -9.06 -11.49
C ILE A 192 13.12 -9.51 -12.08
N SER A 193 13.39 -9.16 -13.33
CA SER A 193 14.64 -9.48 -14.02
C SER A 193 15.29 -8.26 -14.67
N TRP A 194 16.60 -8.33 -14.88
CA TRP A 194 17.36 -7.26 -15.54
C TRP A 194 16.95 -7.07 -16.99
N GLU A 195 16.53 -8.13 -17.68
CA GLU A 195 16.02 -8.07 -19.05
C GLU A 195 14.73 -7.24 -19.11
N GLU A 196 13.76 -7.53 -18.22
CA GLU A 196 12.48 -6.82 -18.18
C GLU A 196 12.67 -5.33 -17.89
N ILE A 197 13.47 -4.99 -16.86
CA ILE A 197 13.66 -3.60 -16.47
C ILE A 197 14.41 -2.80 -17.53
N LEU A 198 15.41 -3.41 -18.20
CA LEU A 198 16.14 -2.78 -19.30
C LEU A 198 15.26 -2.59 -20.53
N MET A 199 14.37 -3.55 -20.84
CA MET A 199 13.41 -3.43 -21.92
C MET A 199 12.41 -2.29 -21.65
N THR A 200 11.90 -2.19 -20.44
CA THR A 200 10.98 -1.13 -20.03
C THR A 200 11.64 0.25 -20.06
N ALA A 201 12.89 0.35 -19.60
CA ALA A 201 13.63 1.61 -19.53
C ALA A 201 14.23 2.05 -20.87
N LYS A 202 14.18 1.18 -21.90
CA LYS A 202 14.73 1.48 -23.20
C LYS A 202 14.10 2.74 -23.80
N ASN A 203 14.94 3.68 -24.26
CA ASN A 203 14.53 4.96 -24.85
C ASN A 203 13.85 5.96 -23.88
N ASP A 204 13.94 5.73 -22.59
CA ASP A 204 13.50 6.68 -21.58
C ASP A 204 14.63 6.98 -20.60
N GLU A 205 15.08 8.22 -20.59
CA GLU A 205 16.25 8.62 -19.80
C GLU A 205 16.00 8.62 -18.28
N TYR A 206 14.75 8.82 -17.85
CA TYR A 206 14.37 8.83 -16.43
C TYR A 206 14.26 7.40 -15.89
N LEU A 207 13.59 6.51 -16.64
CA LEU A 207 13.50 5.09 -16.32
C LEU A 207 14.89 4.43 -16.34
N MET A 208 15.73 4.81 -17.32
CA MET A 208 17.11 4.31 -17.39
C MET A 208 17.94 4.75 -16.20
N GLU A 209 17.75 5.98 -15.72
CA GLU A 209 18.44 6.48 -14.53
C GLU A 209 17.98 5.75 -13.27
N ALA A 210 16.67 5.49 -13.13
CA ALA A 210 16.12 4.66 -12.06
C ALA A 210 16.73 3.25 -12.07
N THR A 211 16.83 2.63 -13.27
CA THR A 211 17.42 1.30 -13.46
C THR A 211 18.89 1.27 -13.07
N LYS A 212 19.70 2.26 -13.47
CA LYS A 212 21.10 2.38 -13.07
C LYS A 212 21.26 2.55 -11.57
N THR A 213 20.39 3.36 -10.96
CA THR A 213 20.38 3.59 -9.52
C THR A 213 20.06 2.31 -8.78
N LEU A 214 19.03 1.56 -9.21
CA LEU A 214 18.68 0.24 -8.68
C LEU A 214 19.87 -0.74 -8.76
N TYR A 215 20.57 -0.77 -9.90
CA TYR A 215 21.74 -1.63 -10.07
C TYR A 215 22.85 -1.31 -9.07
N ASN A 216 23.17 -0.03 -8.90
CA ASN A 216 24.20 0.40 -7.96
C ASN A 216 23.81 0.09 -6.50
N LEU A 217 22.55 0.26 -6.13
CA LEU A 217 22.03 -0.07 -4.82
C LEU A 217 22.07 -1.58 -4.53
N ASN A 218 21.76 -2.42 -5.51
CA ASN A 218 21.90 -3.88 -5.38
C ASN A 218 23.37 -4.32 -5.21
N ALA A 219 24.34 -3.51 -5.63
CA ALA A 219 25.75 -3.78 -5.40
C ALA A 219 26.27 -3.31 -4.03
N ASP A 220 25.45 -2.59 -3.23
CA ASP A 220 25.79 -2.09 -1.91
C ASP A 220 25.34 -3.09 -0.83
N ASP A 221 26.32 -3.64 -0.09
CA ASP A 221 26.06 -4.68 0.92
C ASP A 221 25.16 -4.16 2.07
N MET A 222 25.24 -2.88 2.45
CA MET A 222 24.42 -2.29 3.51
C MET A 222 22.97 -2.12 3.06
N VAL A 223 22.77 -1.67 1.83
CA VAL A 223 21.43 -1.56 1.23
C VAL A 223 20.79 -2.94 1.13
N ARG A 224 21.53 -3.95 0.67
CA ARG A 224 21.05 -5.34 0.58
C ARG A 224 20.58 -5.89 1.93
N GLN A 225 21.35 -5.64 3.00
CA GLN A 225 20.96 -6.06 4.36
C GLN A 225 19.64 -5.39 4.80
N ARG A 226 19.43 -4.12 4.47
CA ARG A 226 18.18 -3.40 4.77
C ARG A 226 17.01 -3.95 3.98
N CYS A 227 17.21 -4.20 2.68
CA CYS A 227 16.19 -4.82 1.83
C CYS A 227 15.82 -6.20 2.35
N GLN A 228 16.80 -7.00 2.79
CA GLN A 228 16.54 -8.31 3.37
C GLN A 228 15.73 -8.22 4.66
N ALA A 229 16.11 -7.33 5.59
CA ALA A 229 15.37 -7.12 6.82
C ALA A 229 13.92 -6.70 6.57
N ARG A 230 13.68 -5.91 5.53
CA ARG A 230 12.34 -5.52 5.12
C ARG A 230 11.54 -6.68 4.55
N MET A 231 12.13 -7.48 3.68
CA MET A 231 11.49 -8.71 3.17
C MET A 231 11.12 -9.68 4.29
N ASP A 232 12.00 -9.87 5.27
CA ASP A 232 11.73 -10.73 6.42
C ASP A 232 10.54 -10.21 7.25
N ALA A 233 10.45 -8.89 7.44
CA ALA A 233 9.32 -8.25 8.12
C ALA A 233 8.01 -8.41 7.32
N GLU A 234 8.04 -8.25 6.00
CA GLU A 234 6.88 -8.47 5.11
C GLU A 234 6.41 -9.92 5.11
N LEU A 235 7.32 -10.89 5.11
CA LEU A 235 6.98 -12.31 5.22
C LEU A 235 6.33 -12.64 6.56
N GLN A 236 6.83 -12.06 7.65
CA GLN A 236 6.22 -12.21 8.97
C GLN A 236 4.81 -11.61 9.02
N GLU A 237 4.62 -10.43 8.44
CA GLU A 237 3.32 -9.78 8.33
C GLU A 237 2.32 -10.65 7.54
N GLN A 238 2.73 -11.18 6.38
CA GLN A 238 1.91 -12.10 5.59
C GLN A 238 1.53 -13.38 6.36
N TYR A 239 2.47 -13.93 7.12
CA TYR A 239 2.20 -15.09 7.96
C TYR A 239 1.13 -14.77 9.03
N LEU A 240 1.25 -13.62 9.69
CA LEU A 240 0.28 -13.18 10.70
C LEU A 240 -1.11 -12.96 10.10
N LEU A 241 -1.19 -12.34 8.92
CA LEU A 241 -2.47 -12.13 8.20
C LEU A 241 -3.14 -13.46 7.88
N LYS A 242 -2.41 -14.44 7.35
CA LYS A 242 -2.94 -15.79 7.09
C LYS A 242 -3.44 -16.48 8.36
N LYS A 243 -2.71 -16.30 9.46
CA LYS A 243 -3.10 -16.88 10.75
C LYS A 243 -4.37 -16.22 11.29
N ILE A 244 -4.51 -14.91 11.15
CA ILE A 244 -5.73 -14.17 11.53
C ILE A 244 -6.92 -14.67 10.71
N ASP A 245 -6.79 -14.80 9.39
CA ASP A 245 -7.84 -15.31 8.50
C ASP A 245 -8.32 -16.72 8.92
N THR A 246 -7.35 -17.61 9.19
CA THR A 246 -7.65 -18.97 9.69
C THR A 246 -8.41 -18.93 11.01
N LEU A 247 -7.93 -18.14 11.98
CA LEU A 247 -8.57 -18.03 13.31
C LEU A 247 -9.96 -17.40 13.23
N THR A 248 -10.16 -16.44 12.32
CA THR A 248 -11.48 -15.84 12.07
C THR A 248 -12.45 -16.89 11.53
N THR A 249 -12.02 -17.66 10.52
CA THR A 249 -12.83 -18.76 9.96
C THR A 249 -13.19 -19.81 11.00
N ASP A 250 -12.26 -20.19 11.87
CA ASP A 250 -12.51 -21.17 12.93
C ASP A 250 -13.44 -20.61 14.01
N ASN A 251 -13.33 -19.32 14.34
CA ASN A 251 -14.23 -18.65 15.28
C ASN A 251 -15.67 -18.58 14.75
N ASP A 252 -15.83 -18.29 13.45
CA ASP A 252 -17.15 -18.26 12.81
C ASP A 252 -17.82 -19.64 12.85
N LYS A 253 -17.06 -20.73 12.60
CA LYS A 253 -17.56 -22.10 12.75
C LYS A 253 -17.97 -22.41 14.17
N LEU A 254 -17.13 -22.08 15.16
CA LEU A 254 -17.43 -22.29 16.57
C LEU A 254 -18.67 -21.50 17.01
N THR A 255 -18.86 -20.30 16.50
CA THR A 255 -20.07 -19.49 16.77
C THR A 255 -21.31 -20.19 16.23
N ALA A 256 -21.28 -20.66 14.97
CA ALA A 256 -22.38 -21.39 14.36
C ALA A 256 -22.71 -22.70 15.11
N ASP A 257 -21.70 -23.45 15.58
CA ASP A 257 -21.87 -24.66 16.36
C ASP A 257 -22.46 -24.34 17.74
N ASN A 258 -22.05 -23.27 18.40
CA ASN A 258 -22.62 -22.80 19.65
C ASN A 258 -24.10 -22.40 19.51
N ASP A 259 -24.47 -21.69 18.46
CA ASP A 259 -25.85 -21.30 18.18
C ASP A 259 -26.74 -22.54 18.01
N LYS A 260 -26.22 -23.56 17.29
CA LYS A 260 -26.90 -24.84 17.10
C LYS A 260 -27.09 -25.58 18.45
N LEU A 261 -26.02 -25.68 19.22
CA LEU A 261 -26.09 -26.32 20.55
C LEU A 261 -27.07 -25.59 21.49
N THR A 262 -27.15 -24.27 21.43
CA THR A 262 -28.11 -23.48 22.21
C THR A 262 -29.55 -23.82 21.80
N ALA A 263 -29.84 -23.85 20.51
CA ALA A 263 -31.16 -24.22 20.00
C ALA A 263 -31.57 -25.67 20.38
N ASP A 264 -30.62 -26.61 20.33
CA ASP A 264 -30.86 -28.00 20.74
C ASP A 264 -31.11 -28.10 22.27
N ASN A 265 -30.41 -27.34 23.10
CA ASN A 265 -30.63 -27.25 24.53
C ASN A 265 -32.00 -26.65 24.88
N ASP A 266 -32.41 -25.60 24.20
CA ASP A 266 -33.72 -24.98 24.38
C ASP A 266 -34.84 -25.98 24.07
N LYS A 267 -34.69 -26.74 22.98
CA LYS A 267 -35.62 -27.80 22.60
C LYS A 267 -35.69 -28.91 23.65
N LEU A 268 -34.53 -29.41 24.11
CA LEU A 268 -34.47 -30.41 25.17
C LEU A 268 -35.10 -29.93 26.47
N THR A 269 -34.91 -28.66 26.81
CA THR A 269 -35.52 -28.04 28.01
C THR A 269 -37.05 -28.01 27.90
N ALA A 270 -37.57 -27.62 26.71
CA ALA A 270 -39.00 -27.62 26.45
C ALA A 270 -39.60 -29.07 26.51
N ASP A 271 -38.92 -30.04 25.89
CA ASP A 271 -39.33 -31.45 25.91
C ASP A 271 -39.34 -32.02 27.34
N ASN A 272 -38.34 -31.70 28.15
CA ASN A 272 -38.28 -32.12 29.55
C ASN A 272 -39.43 -31.50 30.38
N ALA A 273 -39.70 -30.20 30.21
CA ALA A 273 -40.83 -29.54 30.89
C ALA A 273 -42.19 -30.18 30.53
N ALA A 274 -42.38 -30.56 29.26
CA ALA A 274 -43.59 -31.27 28.79
C ALA A 274 -43.73 -32.66 29.45
N LYS A 275 -42.64 -33.43 29.55
CA LYS A 275 -42.62 -34.73 30.20
C LYS A 275 -42.89 -34.62 31.71
N ASP A 276 -42.31 -33.64 32.37
CA ASP A 276 -42.57 -33.37 33.79
C ASP A 276 -44.05 -33.06 34.04
N ALA A 277 -44.68 -32.25 33.20
CA ALA A 277 -46.10 -31.95 33.27
C ALA A 277 -46.97 -33.22 33.06
N GLU A 278 -46.60 -34.11 32.16
CA GLU A 278 -47.28 -35.39 31.91
C GLU A 278 -47.15 -36.32 33.11
N ILE A 279 -45.94 -36.44 33.68
CA ILE A 279 -45.69 -37.22 34.91
C ILE A 279 -46.59 -36.73 36.09
N GLU A 280 -46.67 -35.43 36.30
CA GLU A 280 -47.50 -34.84 37.31
C GLU A 280 -48.97 -35.08 37.04
N ALA A 281 -49.42 -35.03 35.78
CA ALA A 281 -50.81 -35.38 35.44
C ALA A 281 -51.12 -36.85 35.68
N LEU A 282 -50.24 -37.77 35.42
CA LEU A 282 -50.36 -39.20 35.65
C LEU A 282 -50.39 -39.50 37.18
N LYS A 283 -49.52 -38.88 37.98
CA LYS A 283 -49.52 -38.98 39.44
C LYS A 283 -50.85 -38.56 40.00
N ARG A 284 -51.44 -37.45 39.55
CA ARG A 284 -52.78 -36.99 40.01
C ARG A 284 -53.92 -37.94 39.64
N LYS A 285 -53.82 -38.58 38.44
CA LYS A 285 -54.81 -39.63 38.05
C LYS A 285 -54.67 -40.85 38.92
N LEU A 286 -53.49 -41.33 39.25
CA LEU A 286 -53.23 -42.48 40.07
C LEU A 286 -53.75 -42.26 41.52
N ALA A 287 -53.53 -41.08 42.10
CA ALA A 287 -54.02 -40.72 43.45
C ALA A 287 -55.55 -40.64 43.53
N LYS A 288 -56.27 -40.50 42.42
CA LYS A 288 -57.76 -40.56 42.38
C LYS A 288 -58.33 -41.98 42.25
N LEU A 289 -57.49 -42.96 41.93
CA LEU A 289 -57.92 -44.39 41.83
C LEU A 289 -57.57 -45.20 43.05
N GLN A 290 -56.92 -44.66 44.05
CA GLN A 290 -56.69 -45.13 45.39
C GLN A 290 -57.72 -44.50 46.33
#